data_3429c8bb78f201934a85954813a72b83
#
_entry.id   3429c8bb78f201934a85954813a72b83
#
_cell.length_a   1.000
_cell.length_b   1.000
_cell.length_c   1.000
_cell.angle_alpha   90.00
_cell.angle_beta   90.00
_cell.angle_gamma   90.00
#
_symmetry.space_group_name_H-M   'P 1'
#
loop_
_entity.id
_entity.type
_entity.pdbx_description
1 polymer ?
#
loop_
_entity_poly.entity_id
_entity_poly.type
_entity_poly.pdbx_seq_one_letter_code
_entity_poly.pdbx_strand_id
1 'polypeptide(L)'
;MPSTITRGYKKLLDEANAQIETINAAEAVERFPKGGEGQSEIVIVDLRDPREIEREGRIPGAFHCPRGMLEFWIDPESPYAKPIFQEDRKF
;
A
#
# COMPACT_ATOMS: atom_id res chain seq x y z
N MET A 1 22.91 -25.95 -6.46
CA MET A 1 22.98 -25.10 -7.65
C MET A 1 22.38 -23.75 -7.39
N PRO A 2 23.05 -22.67 -7.81
CA PRO A 2 22.45 -21.35 -7.68
C PRO A 2 21.24 -21.24 -8.64
N SER A 3 20.20 -20.58 -8.18
CA SER A 3 19.05 -20.29 -9.03
C SER A 3 19.40 -19.18 -10.02
N THR A 4 18.90 -19.33 -11.24
CA THR A 4 19.01 -18.26 -12.23
C THR A 4 17.80 -17.34 -12.06
N ILE A 5 18.08 -16.08 -11.75
CA ILE A 5 17.03 -15.09 -11.58
C ILE A 5 17.01 -14.20 -12.82
N THR A 6 15.93 -14.30 -13.60
CA THR A 6 15.74 -13.52 -14.82
C THR A 6 15.03 -12.19 -14.55
N ARG A 7 14.37 -12.07 -13.39
CA ARG A 7 13.63 -10.89 -13.01
C ARG A 7 13.77 -10.69 -11.50
N GLY A 8 14.87 -10.04 -11.11
CA GLY A 8 15.19 -9.79 -9.71
C GLY A 8 14.37 -8.66 -9.09
N TYR A 9 14.53 -8.47 -7.79
CA TYR A 9 13.75 -7.46 -7.06
C TYR A 9 13.95 -6.03 -7.56
N LYS A 10 15.17 -5.70 -8.00
CA LYS A 10 15.45 -4.35 -8.54
C LYS A 10 14.64 -4.08 -9.81
N LYS A 11 14.55 -5.08 -10.66
CA LYS A 11 13.76 -4.98 -11.89
C LYS A 11 12.27 -4.84 -11.58
N LEU A 12 11.78 -5.61 -10.61
CA LEU A 12 10.39 -5.51 -10.17
C LEU A 12 10.08 -4.13 -9.61
N LEU A 13 10.98 -3.56 -8.82
CA LEU A 13 10.82 -2.21 -8.29
C LEU A 13 10.84 -1.16 -9.40
N ASP A 14 11.75 -1.27 -10.35
CA ASP A 14 11.85 -0.34 -11.47
C ASP A 14 10.56 -0.35 -12.31
N GLU A 15 10.04 -1.53 -12.60
CA GLU A 15 8.81 -1.68 -13.36
C GLU A 15 7.61 -1.08 -12.62
N ALA A 16 7.51 -1.32 -11.31
CA ALA A 16 6.44 -0.76 -10.49
C ALA A 16 6.54 0.76 -10.42
N ASN A 17 7.74 1.29 -10.17
CA ASN A 17 7.96 2.74 -10.07
C ASN A 17 7.68 3.48 -11.37
N ALA A 18 7.80 2.80 -12.50
CA ALA A 18 7.45 3.39 -13.81
C ALA A 18 5.95 3.63 -13.98
N GLN A 19 5.12 2.96 -13.18
CA GLN A 19 3.66 3.01 -13.31
C GLN A 19 2.97 3.81 -12.21
N ILE A 20 3.70 4.20 -11.17
CA ILE A 20 3.11 4.90 -10.02
C ILE A 20 3.74 6.28 -9.84
N GLU A 21 3.05 7.14 -9.11
CA GLU A 21 3.61 8.39 -8.61
C GLU A 21 4.18 8.14 -7.23
N THR A 22 5.46 8.44 -7.04
CA THR A 22 6.11 8.30 -5.74
C THR A 22 6.34 9.68 -5.13
N ILE A 23 5.89 9.85 -3.90
CA ILE A 23 6.08 11.08 -3.14
C ILE A 23 6.82 10.78 -1.84
N ASN A 24 7.50 11.79 -1.28
CA ASN A 24 8.17 11.61 0.00
C ASN A 24 7.20 11.84 1.18
N ALA A 25 7.64 11.48 2.38
CA ALA A 25 6.80 11.58 3.58
C ALA A 25 6.36 13.02 3.88
N ALA A 26 7.23 14.01 3.69
CA ALA A 26 6.90 15.41 3.92
C ALA A 26 5.78 15.88 2.99
N GLU A 27 5.85 15.51 1.72
CA GLU A 27 4.82 15.84 0.74
C GLU A 27 3.51 15.12 1.07
N ALA A 28 3.57 13.87 1.51
CA ALA A 28 2.39 13.12 1.89
C ALA A 28 1.67 13.75 3.09
N VAL A 29 2.42 14.20 4.09
CA VAL A 29 1.86 14.88 5.27
C VAL A 29 1.18 16.18 4.86
N GLU A 30 1.78 16.93 3.94
CA GLU A 30 1.21 18.18 3.44
C GLU A 30 -0.07 17.96 2.64
N ARG A 31 -0.08 16.96 1.76
CA ARG A 31 -1.23 16.65 0.89
C ARG A 31 -2.35 15.93 1.63
N PHE A 32 -2.01 15.07 2.59
CA PHE A 32 -2.96 14.21 3.28
C PHE A 32 -2.73 14.26 4.80
N PRO A 33 -2.94 15.41 5.44
CA PRO A 33 -2.59 15.58 6.86
C PRO A 33 -3.35 14.64 7.81
N LYS A 34 -4.48 14.10 7.37
CA LYS A 34 -5.27 13.15 8.17
C LYS A 34 -5.25 11.73 7.59
N GLY A 35 -4.20 11.40 6.82
CA GLY A 35 -4.08 10.07 6.22
C GLY A 35 -5.21 9.69 5.26
N GLY A 36 -5.90 10.69 4.70
CA GLY A 36 -7.06 10.47 3.85
C GLY A 36 -8.39 10.41 4.59
N GLU A 37 -8.37 10.53 5.92
CA GLU A 37 -9.61 10.55 6.70
C GLU A 37 -10.50 11.75 6.30
N GLY A 38 -11.76 11.47 6.01
CA GLY A 38 -12.70 12.48 5.53
C GLY A 38 -12.59 12.81 4.04
N GLN A 39 -11.66 12.19 3.32
CA GLN A 39 -11.49 12.34 1.88
C GLN A 39 -12.04 11.09 1.17
N SER A 40 -13.17 11.23 0.49
CA SER A 40 -13.85 10.09 -0.13
C SER A 40 -13.08 9.45 -1.30
N GLU A 41 -12.15 10.19 -1.93
CA GLU A 41 -11.45 9.75 -3.12
C GLU A 41 -10.09 9.10 -2.85
N ILE A 42 -9.57 9.25 -1.63
CA ILE A 42 -8.22 8.83 -1.29
C ILE A 42 -8.23 7.89 -0.09
N VAL A 43 -7.48 6.80 -0.20
CA VAL A 43 -7.24 5.89 0.91
C VAL A 43 -5.73 5.71 1.05
N ILE A 44 -5.21 5.98 2.23
CA ILE A 44 -3.82 5.64 2.56
C ILE A 44 -3.80 4.22 3.06
N VAL A 45 -3.03 3.36 2.40
CA VAL A 45 -2.89 1.97 2.79
C VAL A 45 -1.53 1.78 3.45
N ASP A 46 -1.55 1.37 4.70
CA ASP A 46 -0.32 1.11 5.46
C ASP A 46 0.05 -0.38 5.31
N LEU A 47 1.17 -0.64 4.67
CA LEU A 47 1.63 -2.01 4.36
C LEU A 47 2.52 -2.61 5.43
N ARG A 48 2.82 -1.86 6.49
CA ARG A 48 3.78 -2.28 7.50
C ARG A 48 3.27 -3.46 8.33
N ASP A 49 4.23 -4.19 8.92
CA ASP A 49 3.93 -5.22 9.91
C ASP A 49 3.24 -4.59 11.13
N PRO A 50 2.23 -5.25 11.75
CA PRO A 50 1.56 -4.71 12.93
C PRO A 50 2.51 -4.29 14.05
N ARG A 51 3.64 -4.98 14.21
CA ARG A 51 4.64 -4.64 15.24
C ARG A 51 5.34 -3.31 14.96
N GLU A 52 5.54 -2.99 13.70
CA GLU A 52 6.11 -1.69 13.32
C GLU A 52 5.15 -0.56 13.64
N ILE A 53 3.86 -0.76 13.38
CA ILE A 53 2.81 0.22 13.67
C ILE A 53 2.71 0.44 15.18
N GLU A 54 2.73 -0.63 15.95
CA GLU A 54 2.68 -0.56 17.41
C GLU A 54 3.88 0.20 17.99
N ARG A 55 5.07 -0.05 17.44
CA ARG A 55 6.31 0.56 17.91
C ARG A 55 6.48 2.01 17.46
N GLU A 56 6.10 2.32 16.23
CA GLU A 56 6.40 3.60 15.58
C GLU A 56 5.20 4.52 15.40
N GLY A 57 4.01 4.05 15.77
CA GLY A 57 2.76 4.80 15.59
C GLY A 57 2.14 4.58 14.22
N ARG A 58 0.94 5.11 14.04
CA ARG A 58 0.15 4.91 12.83
C ARG A 58 -0.32 6.23 12.24
N ILE A 59 -0.59 6.23 10.95
CA ILE A 59 -1.18 7.37 10.27
C ILE A 59 -2.69 7.36 10.57
N PRO A 60 -3.24 8.44 11.14
CA PRO A 60 -4.68 8.51 11.41
C PRO A 60 -5.49 8.32 10.14
N GLY A 61 -6.53 7.49 10.20
CA GLY A 61 -7.40 7.23 9.06
C GLY A 61 -6.84 6.27 8.01
N ALA A 62 -5.59 5.82 8.14
CA ALA A 62 -5.02 4.85 7.20
C ALA A 62 -5.64 3.48 7.37
N PHE A 63 -5.82 2.78 6.25
CA PHE A 63 -6.28 1.40 6.24
C PHE A 63 -5.07 0.48 6.33
N HIS A 64 -5.01 -0.38 7.34
CA HIS A 64 -3.90 -1.29 7.51
C HIS A 64 -4.11 -2.56 6.68
N CYS A 65 -3.19 -2.79 5.75
CA CYS A 65 -3.15 -4.01 4.94
C CYS A 65 -1.74 -4.56 4.95
N PRO A 66 -1.42 -5.52 5.84
CA PRO A 66 -0.08 -6.10 5.88
C PRO A 66 0.34 -6.58 4.49
N ARG A 67 1.60 -6.33 4.13
CA ARG A 67 2.08 -6.64 2.77
C ARG A 67 1.77 -8.07 2.33
N GLY A 68 1.82 -9.04 3.25
CA GLY A 68 1.55 -10.45 2.94
C GLY A 68 0.12 -10.75 2.56
N MET A 69 -0.81 -9.84 2.83
CA MET A 69 -2.24 -10.02 2.51
C MET A 69 -2.69 -9.18 1.32
N LEU A 70 -1.83 -8.31 0.80
CA LEU A 70 -2.24 -7.29 -0.16
C LEU A 70 -2.91 -7.86 -1.40
N GLU A 71 -2.28 -8.82 -2.06
CA GLU A 71 -2.83 -9.43 -3.28
C GLU A 71 -4.17 -10.11 -3.00
N PHE A 72 -4.29 -10.78 -1.86
CA PHE A 72 -5.51 -11.50 -1.49
C PHE A 72 -6.67 -10.57 -1.18
N TRP A 73 -6.38 -9.40 -0.63
CA TRP A 73 -7.43 -8.43 -0.26
C TRP A 73 -7.88 -7.57 -1.44
N ILE A 74 -7.00 -7.36 -2.41
CA ILE A 74 -7.28 -6.54 -3.60
C ILE A 74 -8.06 -7.31 -4.66
N ASP A 75 -7.69 -8.57 -4.90
CA ASP A 75 -8.26 -9.36 -5.98
C ASP A 75 -9.71 -9.74 -5.69
N PRO A 76 -10.69 -9.27 -6.51
CA PRO A 76 -12.10 -9.60 -6.29
C PRO A 76 -12.41 -11.08 -6.43
N GLU A 77 -11.56 -11.87 -7.07
CA GLU A 77 -11.73 -13.32 -7.20
C GLU A 77 -11.21 -14.07 -5.97
N SER A 78 -10.46 -13.39 -5.09
CA SER A 78 -9.96 -14.00 -3.87
C SER A 78 -11.09 -14.17 -2.85
N PRO A 79 -11.11 -15.29 -2.09
CA PRO A 79 -12.07 -15.45 -1.00
C PRO A 79 -11.83 -14.46 0.15
N TYR A 80 -10.68 -13.77 0.16
CA TYR A 80 -10.31 -12.79 1.17
C TYR A 80 -10.46 -11.35 0.70
N ALA A 81 -11.06 -11.12 -0.46
CA ALA A 81 -11.23 -9.77 -1.01
C ALA A 81 -11.93 -8.84 -0.02
N LYS A 82 -11.39 -7.63 0.11
CA LYS A 82 -11.96 -6.59 1.00
C LYS A 82 -12.73 -5.56 0.16
N PRO A 83 -13.95 -5.21 0.57
CA PRO A 83 -14.78 -4.25 -0.18
C PRO A 83 -14.11 -2.91 -0.46
N ILE A 84 -13.28 -2.41 0.44
CA ILE A 84 -12.61 -1.12 0.27
C ILE A 84 -11.77 -1.05 -1.01
N PHE A 85 -11.15 -2.15 -1.42
CA PHE A 85 -10.35 -2.20 -2.63
C PHE A 85 -11.17 -2.33 -3.92
N GLN A 86 -12.48 -2.54 -3.79
CA GLN A 86 -13.38 -2.61 -4.94
C GLN A 86 -14.01 -1.25 -5.24
N GLU A 87 -13.79 -0.27 -4.39
CA GLU A 87 -14.31 1.07 -4.57
C GLU A 87 -13.44 1.86 -5.56
N ASP A 88 -14.07 2.80 -6.26
CA ASP A 88 -13.37 3.68 -7.19
C ASP A 88 -12.66 4.80 -6.42
N ARG A 89 -11.51 4.48 -5.88
CA ARG A 89 -10.70 5.38 -5.08
C ARG A 89 -9.24 5.33 -5.50
N LYS A 90 -8.50 6.35 -5.13
CA LYS A 90 -7.04 6.40 -5.28
C LYS A 90 -6.40 5.85 -4.01
N PHE A 91 -5.47 4.92 -4.20
CA PHE A 91 -4.74 4.29 -3.10
C PHE A 91 -3.28 4.66 -3.12
#